data_a4320e54a4b07245e7730ef5fa7735cd
#
_entry.id   a4320e54a4b07245e7730ef5fa7735cd
#
_cell.length_a   1.000
_cell.length_b   1.000
_cell.length_c   1.000
_cell.angle_alpha   90.00
_cell.angle_beta   90.00
_cell.angle_gamma   90.00
#
_symmetry.space_group_name_H-M   'P 1'
#
loop_
_entity.id
_entity.type
_entity.pdbx_description
1 polymer ?
#
loop_
_entity_poly.entity_id
_entity_poly.type
_entity_poly.pdbx_seq_one_letter_code
_entity_poly.pdbx_strand_id
1 'polypeptide(L)'
;PIGVTFTIKNSSGKVVGNPMVLTNYDDSWILDGRGWYTYKYVVNQLKKGSYSVEYVFDQETKFDAKIVQLSNNVSLSSNKLSITKGFVKTLKVNNGVATSWTSSNSSVASVNRKGKITGKKIGTTTVTAHLSDGKSLKCKVTIKANEYSGKKITIEDSGINEYTIRAYHAAYQANGNMVIKFRIANGTNKKITAIPKFHVSVINQKNKGIASYSNNSFKVNVPKHSVKEYSITIKKNSISGGKADLRNTNIEISGERVKL
;
A
#
# COMPACT_ATOMS: atom_id res chain seq x y z
N PRO A 1 -18.24 -41.09 19.14
CA PRO A 1 -17.27 -40.13 18.65
C PRO A 1 -16.13 -40.89 18.00
N ILE A 2 -15.80 -40.57 16.75
CA ILE A 2 -14.68 -41.15 16.01
C ILE A 2 -13.48 -40.25 16.32
N GLY A 3 -12.42 -40.87 16.94
CA GLY A 3 -11.17 -40.17 17.18
C GLY A 3 -10.13 -40.55 16.10
N VAL A 4 -9.51 -39.57 15.48
CA VAL A 4 -8.42 -39.78 14.53
C VAL A 4 -7.18 -39.08 15.02
N THR A 5 -6.10 -39.80 15.23
CA THR A 5 -4.80 -39.21 15.58
C THR A 5 -3.88 -39.24 14.36
N PHE A 6 -3.37 -38.07 13.96
CA PHE A 6 -2.38 -37.94 12.89
C PHE A 6 -1.01 -37.64 13.45
N THR A 7 -0.03 -38.38 13.01
CA THR A 7 1.39 -38.19 13.37
C THR A 7 2.21 -38.04 12.10
N ILE A 8 2.96 -36.93 11.98
CA ILE A 8 3.83 -36.69 10.84
C ILE A 8 5.24 -37.13 11.22
N LYS A 9 5.85 -38.03 10.43
CA LYS A 9 7.21 -38.51 10.61
C LYS A 9 8.09 -38.06 9.43
N ASN A 10 9.33 -37.68 9.70
CA ASN A 10 10.31 -37.41 8.64
C ASN A 10 10.83 -38.70 8.02
N SER A 11 11.73 -38.61 7.01
CA SER A 11 12.33 -39.76 6.33
C SER A 11 13.14 -40.70 7.24
N SER A 12 13.53 -40.27 8.46
CA SER A 12 14.18 -41.12 9.46
C SER A 12 13.19 -41.69 10.48
N GLY A 13 11.88 -41.59 10.26
CA GLY A 13 10.83 -42.07 11.16
C GLY A 13 10.60 -41.21 12.41
N LYS A 14 11.31 -40.09 12.56
CA LYS A 14 11.15 -39.21 13.73
C LYS A 14 9.91 -38.35 13.58
N VAL A 15 9.08 -38.30 14.63
CA VAL A 15 7.91 -37.42 14.71
C VAL A 15 8.34 -35.96 14.61
N VAL A 16 7.68 -35.20 13.75
CA VAL A 16 7.87 -33.75 13.53
C VAL A 16 6.56 -33.02 13.75
N GLY A 17 6.57 -32.09 14.68
CA GLY A 17 5.35 -31.41 15.14
C GLY A 17 4.62 -32.19 16.24
N ASN A 18 3.51 -31.62 16.72
CA ASN A 18 2.65 -32.28 17.70
C ASN A 18 1.64 -33.17 16.98
N PRO A 19 1.34 -34.39 17.52
CA PRO A 19 0.21 -35.18 17.04
C PRO A 19 -1.08 -34.36 17.08
N MET A 20 -1.90 -34.48 16.04
CA MET A 20 -3.21 -33.87 15.99
C MET A 20 -4.28 -34.90 16.24
N VAL A 21 -5.17 -34.62 17.16
CA VAL A 21 -6.30 -35.49 17.50
C VAL A 21 -7.60 -34.81 17.07
N LEU A 22 -8.35 -35.45 16.18
CA LEU A 22 -9.70 -35.02 15.79
C LEU A 22 -10.71 -35.89 16.53
N THR A 23 -11.53 -35.27 17.37
CA THR A 23 -12.46 -35.96 18.28
C THR A 23 -13.92 -35.82 17.93
N ASN A 24 -14.29 -34.88 17.05
CA ASN A 24 -15.69 -34.63 16.64
C ASN A 24 -15.79 -34.13 15.21
N TYR A 25 -16.95 -34.29 14.58
CA TYR A 25 -17.32 -33.56 13.39
C TYR A 25 -17.57 -32.09 13.77
N ASP A 26 -16.80 -31.20 13.24
CA ASP A 26 -17.04 -29.76 13.28
C ASP A 26 -17.18 -29.22 11.84
N ASP A 27 -17.59 -27.95 11.72
CA ASP A 27 -17.79 -27.28 10.43
C ASP A 27 -16.50 -27.13 9.58
N SER A 28 -15.37 -27.62 10.07
CA SER A 28 -14.09 -27.65 9.33
C SER A 28 -13.97 -28.84 8.36
N TRP A 29 -14.89 -29.76 8.40
CA TRP A 29 -14.96 -30.91 7.48
C TRP A 29 -15.66 -30.53 6.19
N ILE A 30 -14.96 -30.57 5.08
CA ILE A 30 -15.52 -30.26 3.75
C ILE A 30 -15.86 -31.59 3.05
N LEU A 31 -17.15 -31.79 2.75
CA LEU A 31 -17.60 -32.89 1.91
C LEU A 31 -17.24 -32.57 0.45
N ASP A 32 -16.32 -33.34 -0.16
CA ASP A 32 -16.04 -33.23 -1.57
C ASP A 32 -17.12 -33.91 -2.40
N GLY A 33 -17.83 -33.46 -3.29
CA GLY A 33 -18.97 -34.03 -4.04
C GLY A 33 -18.95 -35.54 -4.36
N ARG A 34 -17.96 -36.30 -3.88
CA ARG A 34 -17.80 -37.78 -3.98
C ARG A 34 -18.13 -38.49 -2.66
N GLY A 35 -18.58 -37.79 -1.66
CA GLY A 35 -18.91 -38.35 -0.35
C GLY A 35 -17.72 -38.47 0.62
N TRP A 36 -16.59 -37.81 0.31
CA TRP A 36 -15.42 -37.79 1.16
C TRP A 36 -15.33 -36.50 1.99
N TYR A 37 -14.89 -36.62 3.23
CA TYR A 37 -14.56 -35.46 4.05
C TYR A 37 -13.08 -35.14 3.88
N THR A 38 -12.77 -33.87 3.56
CA THR A 38 -11.41 -33.36 3.46
C THR A 38 -11.11 -32.42 4.60
N TYR A 39 -10.12 -32.76 5.41
CA TYR A 39 -9.60 -31.90 6.46
C TYR A 39 -8.24 -31.34 6.05
N LYS A 40 -8.06 -30.04 6.12
CA LYS A 40 -6.80 -29.37 5.80
C LYS A 40 -6.14 -28.89 7.07
N TYR A 41 -5.03 -29.48 7.45
CA TYR A 41 -4.20 -29.05 8.57
C TYR A 41 -2.88 -28.48 8.08
N VAL A 42 -2.50 -27.30 8.57
CA VAL A 42 -1.24 -26.64 8.23
C VAL A 42 -0.23 -26.88 9.36
N VAL A 43 0.76 -27.71 9.13
CA VAL A 43 1.88 -27.86 10.04
C VAL A 43 2.89 -26.75 9.76
N ASN A 44 2.96 -25.78 10.66
CA ASN A 44 3.96 -24.71 10.56
C ASN A 44 5.37 -25.29 10.78
N GLN A 45 6.32 -24.91 9.89
CA GLN A 45 7.76 -25.20 10.01
C GLN A 45 8.27 -26.57 9.52
N LEU A 46 7.52 -27.31 8.71
CA LEU A 46 8.12 -28.46 8.02
C LEU A 46 9.19 -27.99 7.01
N LYS A 47 10.43 -28.46 7.18
CA LYS A 47 11.51 -28.24 6.19
C LYS A 47 11.19 -29.04 4.92
N LYS A 48 11.73 -28.59 3.76
CA LYS A 48 11.63 -29.39 2.52
C LYS A 48 12.18 -30.81 2.77
N GLY A 49 11.38 -31.82 2.49
CA GLY A 49 11.76 -33.22 2.73
C GLY A 49 10.61 -34.16 2.43
N SER A 50 10.89 -35.46 2.53
CA SER A 50 9.87 -36.50 2.45
C SER A 50 9.34 -36.79 3.86
N TYR A 51 8.03 -36.87 3.99
CA TYR A 51 7.32 -37.13 5.23
C TYR A 51 6.33 -38.26 5.03
N SER A 52 6.05 -39.04 6.07
CA SER A 52 4.91 -39.93 6.14
C SER A 52 3.91 -39.45 7.15
N VAL A 53 2.63 -39.69 6.88
CA VAL A 53 1.56 -39.46 7.84
C VAL A 53 1.12 -40.83 8.34
N GLU A 54 1.23 -41.03 9.63
CA GLU A 54 0.66 -42.18 10.32
C GLU A 54 -0.64 -41.74 10.97
N TYR A 55 -1.67 -42.53 10.79
CA TYR A 55 -3.00 -42.22 11.37
C TYR A 55 -3.51 -43.47 12.11
N VAL A 56 -4.15 -43.24 13.23
CA VAL A 56 -4.76 -44.30 14.07
C VAL A 56 -6.23 -43.99 14.22
N PHE A 57 -7.06 -44.95 13.88
CA PHE A 57 -8.51 -44.91 14.07
C PHE A 57 -8.95 -45.78 15.22
N ASP A 58 -10.03 -45.37 15.85
CA ASP A 58 -10.72 -46.19 16.84
C ASP A 58 -11.79 -47.12 16.21
N GLN A 59 -12.02 -47.07 14.88
CA GLN A 59 -12.90 -47.97 14.13
C GLN A 59 -12.43 -48.18 12.66
N GLU A 60 -12.85 -49.29 12.04
CA GLU A 60 -12.49 -49.65 10.66
C GLU A 60 -13.14 -48.70 9.62
N THR A 61 -12.45 -47.68 9.25
CA THR A 61 -12.83 -46.78 8.14
C THR A 61 -11.65 -46.68 7.16
N LYS A 62 -11.90 -46.84 5.85
CA LYS A 62 -10.87 -46.64 4.83
C LYS A 62 -10.58 -45.16 4.70
N PHE A 63 -9.34 -44.78 4.81
CA PHE A 63 -8.87 -43.42 4.73
C PHE A 63 -7.69 -43.27 3.77
N ASP A 64 -7.72 -42.25 2.93
CA ASP A 64 -6.62 -41.94 2.04
C ASP A 64 -6.00 -40.60 2.45
N ALA A 65 -4.77 -40.62 2.94
CA ALA A 65 -4.05 -39.44 3.40
C ALA A 65 -3.01 -39.01 2.37
N LYS A 66 -3.18 -37.87 1.78
CA LYS A 66 -2.22 -37.25 0.85
C LYS A 66 -1.49 -36.09 1.54
N ILE A 67 -0.16 -36.23 1.70
CA ILE A 67 0.66 -35.06 2.04
C ILE A 67 0.83 -34.23 0.76
N VAL A 68 0.17 -33.09 0.72
CA VAL A 68 0.49 -32.05 -0.26
C VAL A 68 1.66 -31.25 0.28
N GLN A 69 2.83 -31.41 -0.32
CA GLN A 69 3.96 -30.54 -0.04
C GLN A 69 3.58 -29.13 -0.49
N LEU A 70 3.14 -28.29 0.44
CA LEU A 70 3.09 -26.87 0.21
C LEU A 70 4.55 -26.43 0.06
N SER A 71 4.91 -25.97 -1.12
CA SER A 71 6.23 -25.36 -1.32
C SER A 71 6.30 -24.15 -0.39
N ASN A 72 7.00 -24.31 0.73
CA ASN A 72 7.28 -23.20 1.64
C ASN A 72 8.29 -22.26 0.97
N ASN A 73 7.91 -21.63 -0.13
CA ASN A 73 8.66 -20.55 -0.71
C ASN A 73 8.54 -19.35 0.23
N VAL A 74 9.46 -19.30 1.18
CA VAL A 74 9.59 -18.13 2.05
C VAL A 74 9.96 -16.95 1.19
N SER A 75 9.15 -15.91 1.20
CA SER A 75 9.31 -14.74 0.35
C SER A 75 8.95 -13.46 1.11
N LEU A 76 9.36 -12.32 0.57
CA LEU A 76 8.86 -11.03 1.06
C LEU A 76 7.52 -10.70 0.39
N SER A 77 6.67 -9.98 1.09
CA SER A 77 5.44 -9.40 0.53
C SER A 77 5.69 -8.45 -0.64
N SER A 78 6.93 -7.96 -0.79
CA SER A 78 7.41 -7.20 -1.94
C SER A 78 8.94 -7.22 -2.00
N ASN A 79 9.52 -7.33 -3.19
CA ASN A 79 10.96 -7.18 -3.43
C ASN A 79 11.37 -5.73 -3.80
N LYS A 80 10.38 -4.86 -4.06
CA LYS A 80 10.54 -3.43 -4.31
C LYS A 80 9.46 -2.65 -3.56
N LEU A 81 9.84 -1.62 -2.82
CA LEU A 81 8.93 -0.81 -2.03
C LEU A 81 9.21 0.67 -2.24
N SER A 82 8.17 1.45 -2.46
CA SER A 82 8.26 2.91 -2.50
C SER A 82 7.53 3.50 -1.30
N ILE A 83 8.23 4.36 -0.56
CA ILE A 83 7.71 5.03 0.65
C ILE A 83 7.91 6.54 0.49
N THR A 84 6.92 7.32 0.88
CA THR A 84 7.03 8.77 0.94
C THR A 84 7.85 9.19 2.16
N LYS A 85 8.76 10.16 2.00
CA LYS A 85 9.56 10.72 3.11
C LYS A 85 8.66 11.14 4.28
N GLY A 86 8.99 10.66 5.48
CA GLY A 86 8.23 10.89 6.72
C GLY A 86 7.12 9.88 6.98
N PHE A 87 6.87 8.93 6.06
CA PHE A 87 5.84 7.89 6.19
C PHE A 87 6.45 6.52 6.44
N VAL A 88 5.56 5.58 6.76
CA VAL A 88 5.93 4.21 7.11
C VAL A 88 5.19 3.20 6.24
N LYS A 89 5.84 2.06 5.97
CA LYS A 89 5.20 0.85 5.42
C LYS A 89 5.76 -0.37 6.12
N THR A 90 4.96 -1.43 6.19
CA THR A 90 5.39 -2.71 6.77
C THR A 90 5.68 -3.70 5.66
N LEU A 91 6.87 -4.28 5.70
CA LEU A 91 7.29 -5.40 4.86
C LEU A 91 7.09 -6.69 5.66
N LYS A 92 6.46 -7.70 5.06
CA LYS A 92 6.17 -8.98 5.72
C LYS A 92 6.95 -10.11 5.05
N VAL A 93 7.26 -11.13 5.82
CA VAL A 93 7.71 -12.43 5.30
C VAL A 93 6.49 -13.32 5.15
N ASN A 94 6.28 -13.88 3.96
CA ASN A 94 5.24 -14.85 3.68
C ASN A 94 5.81 -16.26 3.90
N ASN A 95 5.02 -17.15 4.45
CA ASN A 95 5.39 -18.55 4.74
C ASN A 95 6.67 -18.72 5.59
N GLY A 96 6.92 -17.76 6.50
CA GLY A 96 8.06 -17.78 7.40
C GLY A 96 8.08 -16.59 8.34
N VAL A 97 9.12 -16.54 9.18
CA VAL A 97 9.29 -15.47 10.17
C VAL A 97 10.73 -14.93 10.06
N ALA A 98 10.86 -13.61 10.02
CA ALA A 98 12.17 -12.98 10.15
C ALA A 98 12.61 -12.97 11.62
N THR A 99 13.82 -13.42 11.88
CA THR A 99 14.48 -13.34 13.20
C THR A 99 14.99 -11.93 13.47
N SER A 100 15.42 -11.24 12.39
CA SER A 100 15.85 -9.84 12.45
C SER A 100 15.69 -9.13 11.12
N TRP A 101 15.78 -7.82 11.17
CA TRP A 101 15.70 -6.91 10.02
C TRP A 101 16.85 -5.92 10.05
N THR A 102 17.45 -5.67 8.90
CA THR A 102 18.51 -4.67 8.74
C THR A 102 18.23 -3.77 7.55
N SER A 103 18.80 -2.54 7.58
CA SER A 103 18.82 -1.61 6.45
C SER A 103 20.26 -1.29 6.11
N SER A 104 20.62 -1.37 4.83
CA SER A 104 21.97 -1.03 4.36
C SER A 104 22.30 0.46 4.52
N ASN A 105 21.28 1.32 4.65
CA ASN A 105 21.44 2.73 4.97
C ASN A 105 20.25 3.23 5.82
N SER A 106 20.44 3.20 7.14
CA SER A 106 19.40 3.59 8.11
C SER A 106 19.11 5.09 8.13
N SER A 107 19.95 5.92 7.53
CA SER A 107 19.70 7.36 7.34
C SER A 107 18.71 7.62 6.20
N VAL A 108 18.64 6.74 5.20
CA VAL A 108 17.63 6.78 4.12
C VAL A 108 16.32 6.18 4.61
N ALA A 109 16.35 4.96 5.14
CA ALA A 109 15.20 4.32 5.77
C ALA A 109 15.64 3.38 6.89
N SER A 110 14.99 3.47 8.04
CA SER A 110 15.18 2.53 9.14
C SER A 110 14.09 1.47 9.13
N VAL A 111 14.41 0.29 9.67
CA VAL A 111 13.46 -0.82 9.86
C VAL A 111 13.49 -1.27 11.31
N ASN A 112 12.34 -1.65 11.87
CA ASN A 112 12.26 -2.22 13.21
C ASN A 112 12.10 -3.75 13.17
N ARG A 113 12.10 -4.40 14.35
CA ARG A 113 11.97 -5.87 14.49
C ARG A 113 10.69 -6.46 13.89
N LYS A 114 9.64 -5.65 13.68
CA LYS A 114 8.35 -6.06 13.09
C LYS A 114 8.28 -5.81 11.57
N GLY A 115 9.42 -5.47 10.91
CA GLY A 115 9.46 -5.15 9.49
C GLY A 115 8.83 -3.80 9.13
N LYS A 116 8.54 -2.93 10.12
CA LYS A 116 8.02 -1.57 9.88
C LYS A 116 9.17 -0.66 9.45
N ILE A 117 9.09 -0.17 8.21
CA ILE A 117 10.10 0.67 7.56
C ILE A 117 9.65 2.13 7.62
N THR A 118 10.53 3.02 8.08
CA THR A 118 10.31 4.47 8.13
C THR A 118 11.20 5.18 7.12
N GLY A 119 10.59 5.91 6.17
CA GLY A 119 11.33 6.72 5.19
C GLY A 119 11.85 8.03 5.78
N LYS A 120 13.16 8.21 5.85
CA LYS A 120 13.80 9.38 6.51
C LYS A 120 14.34 10.41 5.51
N LYS A 121 15.06 9.97 4.49
CA LYS A 121 15.71 10.84 3.50
C LYS A 121 15.43 10.28 2.09
N ILE A 122 15.25 11.18 1.12
CA ILE A 122 15.10 10.78 -0.29
C ILE A 122 16.33 9.99 -0.73
N GLY A 123 16.10 8.86 -1.39
CA GLY A 123 17.17 7.96 -1.82
C GLY A 123 16.70 6.51 -1.85
N THR A 124 17.64 5.61 -2.03
CA THR A 124 17.39 4.17 -2.09
C THR A 124 18.25 3.43 -1.07
N THR A 125 17.69 2.41 -0.44
CA THR A 125 18.39 1.50 0.47
C THR A 125 17.87 0.08 0.27
N THR A 126 18.59 -0.92 0.78
CA THR A 126 18.12 -2.30 0.82
C THR A 126 17.73 -2.66 2.23
N VAL A 127 16.51 -3.14 2.42
CA VAL A 127 16.06 -3.76 3.67
C VAL A 127 16.16 -5.25 3.54
N THR A 128 16.78 -5.91 4.52
CA THR A 128 17.02 -7.34 4.55
C THR A 128 16.29 -7.97 5.74
N ALA A 129 15.51 -9.00 5.48
CA ALA A 129 14.97 -9.91 6.48
C ALA A 129 15.92 -11.11 6.65
N HIS A 130 16.36 -11.39 7.85
CA HIS A 130 17.17 -12.56 8.19
C HIS A 130 16.25 -13.65 8.75
N LEU A 131 16.39 -14.88 8.27
CA LEU A 131 15.56 -16.03 8.64
C LEU A 131 16.31 -16.96 9.59
N SER A 132 15.60 -17.80 10.32
CA SER A 132 16.17 -18.76 11.27
C SER A 132 17.04 -19.85 10.62
N ASP A 133 16.85 -20.11 9.32
CA ASP A 133 17.63 -21.06 8.51
C ASP A 133 18.92 -20.45 7.92
N GLY A 134 19.28 -19.23 8.34
CA GLY A 134 20.44 -18.48 7.85
C GLY A 134 20.22 -17.77 6.50
N LYS A 135 19.09 -17.98 5.84
CA LYS A 135 18.78 -17.29 4.60
C LYS A 135 18.40 -15.84 4.86
N SER A 136 18.54 -15.02 3.82
CA SER A 136 18.22 -13.61 3.84
C SER A 136 17.40 -13.21 2.62
N LEU A 137 16.35 -12.43 2.85
CA LEU A 137 15.47 -11.91 1.80
C LEU A 137 15.64 -10.40 1.70
N LYS A 138 15.84 -9.90 0.49
CA LYS A 138 16.16 -8.48 0.25
C LYS A 138 15.02 -7.75 -0.45
N CYS A 139 14.74 -6.53 -0.01
CA CYS A 139 13.79 -5.60 -0.63
C CYS A 139 14.50 -4.29 -0.95
N LYS A 140 14.40 -3.83 -2.21
CA LYS A 140 14.85 -2.50 -2.60
C LYS A 140 13.81 -1.47 -2.13
N VAL A 141 14.18 -0.56 -1.25
CA VAL A 141 13.32 0.48 -0.69
C VAL A 141 13.73 1.84 -1.25
N THR A 142 12.81 2.52 -1.93
CA THR A 142 13.02 3.86 -2.48
C THR A 142 12.18 4.87 -1.71
N ILE A 143 12.83 5.87 -1.14
CA ILE A 143 12.17 7.00 -0.46
C ILE A 143 12.02 8.14 -1.45
N LYS A 144 10.78 8.57 -1.66
CA LYS A 144 10.41 9.66 -2.57
C LYS A 144 10.00 10.92 -1.81
N ALA A 145 10.10 12.08 -2.45
CA ALA A 145 9.59 13.34 -1.91
C ALA A 145 8.10 13.24 -1.58
N ASN A 146 7.66 14.00 -0.58
CA ASN A 146 6.23 14.14 -0.25
C ASN A 146 5.63 15.27 -1.10
N GLU A 147 5.36 14.95 -2.36
CA GLU A 147 4.86 15.91 -3.36
C GLU A 147 3.74 15.29 -4.18
N TYR A 148 2.74 16.09 -4.52
CA TYR A 148 1.77 15.76 -5.55
C TYR A 148 2.34 16.14 -6.91
N SER A 149 2.19 15.28 -7.90
CA SER A 149 2.56 15.54 -9.29
C SER A 149 1.39 15.15 -10.19
N GLY A 150 0.77 16.14 -10.83
CA GLY A 150 -0.30 15.97 -11.80
C GLY A 150 0.16 16.37 -13.21
N LYS A 151 -0.69 16.10 -14.20
CA LYS A 151 -0.47 16.53 -15.59
C LYS A 151 -0.58 18.07 -15.66
N LYS A 152 0.42 18.71 -16.26
CA LYS A 152 0.31 20.13 -16.65
C LYS A 152 -0.61 20.22 -17.86
N ILE A 153 -1.63 21.08 -17.77
CA ILE A 153 -2.52 21.37 -18.89
C ILE A 153 -1.86 22.35 -19.88
N THR A 154 -2.23 22.19 -21.15
CA THR A 154 -1.89 23.09 -22.26
C THR A 154 -3.16 23.82 -22.73
N ILE A 155 -3.07 24.61 -23.80
CA ILE A 155 -4.24 25.29 -24.32
C ILE A 155 -5.24 24.30 -24.95
N GLU A 156 -4.77 23.18 -25.51
CA GLU A 156 -5.61 22.15 -26.10
C GLU A 156 -6.48 21.44 -25.05
N ASP A 157 -6.09 21.48 -23.76
CA ASP A 157 -6.90 20.95 -22.68
C ASP A 157 -8.10 21.86 -22.32
N SER A 158 -8.21 23.08 -22.88
CA SER A 158 -9.39 23.95 -22.75
C SER A 158 -10.31 23.75 -23.96
N GLY A 159 -11.63 23.64 -23.69
CA GLY A 159 -12.63 23.66 -24.75
C GLY A 159 -12.74 25.03 -25.41
N ILE A 160 -13.39 25.07 -26.59
CA ILE A 160 -13.72 26.34 -27.28
C ILE A 160 -14.67 27.15 -26.39
N ASN A 161 -14.35 28.43 -26.15
CA ASN A 161 -15.09 29.32 -25.26
C ASN A 161 -15.19 28.86 -23.80
N GLU A 162 -14.28 28.00 -23.37
CA GLU A 162 -14.21 27.50 -22.01
C GLU A 162 -12.83 27.77 -21.39
N TYR A 163 -12.71 27.61 -20.08
CA TYR A 163 -11.43 27.56 -19.42
C TYR A 163 -11.32 26.29 -18.58
N THR A 164 -10.11 25.81 -18.43
CA THR A 164 -9.77 24.63 -17.61
C THR A 164 -8.77 25.02 -16.54
N ILE A 165 -8.99 24.55 -15.31
CA ILE A 165 -8.06 24.72 -14.20
C ILE A 165 -7.63 23.34 -13.71
N ARG A 166 -6.31 23.15 -13.53
CA ARG A 166 -5.79 21.89 -12.98
C ARG A 166 -4.54 22.10 -12.14
N ALA A 167 -4.53 21.50 -10.96
CA ALA A 167 -3.32 21.38 -10.15
C ALA A 167 -2.33 20.44 -10.82
N TYR A 168 -1.05 20.80 -10.79
CA TYR A 168 0.02 19.97 -11.32
C TYR A 168 1.12 19.67 -10.31
N HIS A 169 1.19 20.45 -9.22
CA HIS A 169 2.19 20.21 -8.17
C HIS A 169 1.66 20.70 -6.82
N ALA A 170 1.97 19.94 -5.76
CA ALA A 170 1.84 20.43 -4.40
C ALA A 170 2.97 19.88 -3.53
N ALA A 171 3.45 20.71 -2.61
CA ALA A 171 4.51 20.35 -1.67
C ALA A 171 4.35 21.12 -0.36
N TYR A 172 4.92 20.56 0.71
CA TYR A 172 5.03 21.26 1.99
C TYR A 172 6.26 22.15 2.03
N GLN A 173 6.10 23.37 2.51
CA GLN A 173 7.17 24.27 2.88
C GLN A 173 7.81 23.86 4.22
N ALA A 174 8.96 24.43 4.56
CA ALA A 174 9.65 24.16 5.83
C ALA A 174 8.79 24.51 7.06
N ASN A 175 7.98 25.57 6.98
CA ASN A 175 7.05 26.00 8.05
C ASN A 175 5.79 25.12 8.17
N GLY A 176 5.64 24.10 7.32
CA GLY A 176 4.51 23.18 7.32
C GLY A 176 3.29 23.63 6.49
N ASN A 177 3.31 24.82 5.89
CA ASN A 177 2.28 25.24 4.94
C ASN A 177 2.35 24.39 3.68
N MET A 178 1.21 24.20 2.99
CA MET A 178 1.14 23.50 1.71
C MET A 178 1.01 24.51 0.59
N VAL A 179 1.90 24.46 -0.40
CA VAL A 179 1.79 25.24 -1.63
C VAL A 179 1.25 24.33 -2.72
N ILE A 180 0.20 24.78 -3.40
CA ILE A 180 -0.40 24.11 -4.54
C ILE A 180 -0.20 25.00 -5.77
N LYS A 181 0.43 24.46 -6.81
CA LYS A 181 0.61 25.10 -8.10
C LYS A 181 -0.39 24.53 -9.10
N PHE A 182 -0.99 25.39 -9.88
CA PHE A 182 -1.97 25.02 -10.88
C PHE A 182 -1.85 25.87 -12.13
N ARG A 183 -2.42 25.40 -13.22
CA ARG A 183 -2.53 26.13 -14.48
C ARG A 183 -3.98 26.43 -14.77
N ILE A 184 -4.19 27.59 -15.41
CA ILE A 184 -5.44 27.99 -16.03
C ILE A 184 -5.17 28.09 -17.53
N ALA A 185 -5.88 27.29 -18.31
CA ALA A 185 -5.90 27.36 -19.76
C ALA A 185 -7.19 28.08 -20.18
N ASN A 186 -7.06 29.19 -20.89
CA ASN A 186 -8.17 30.06 -21.34
C ASN A 186 -8.39 29.88 -22.83
N GLY A 187 -9.35 29.02 -23.22
CA GLY A 187 -9.81 28.84 -24.61
C GLY A 187 -10.84 29.89 -25.08
N THR A 188 -11.14 30.88 -24.26
CA THR A 188 -12.14 31.90 -24.59
C THR A 188 -11.53 33.08 -25.39
N ASN A 189 -12.40 33.86 -26.05
CA ASN A 189 -12.01 35.04 -26.80
C ASN A 189 -11.81 36.30 -25.90
N LYS A 190 -11.96 36.15 -24.58
CA LYS A 190 -11.82 37.25 -23.62
C LYS A 190 -10.74 36.92 -22.58
N LYS A 191 -10.16 37.98 -22.01
CA LYS A 191 -9.24 37.87 -20.88
C LYS A 191 -10.01 37.50 -19.61
N ILE A 192 -9.49 36.50 -18.83
CA ILE A 192 -10.02 36.15 -17.52
C ILE A 192 -9.26 36.96 -16.45
N THR A 193 -9.99 37.72 -15.64
CA THR A 193 -9.43 38.59 -14.59
C THR A 193 -9.71 38.07 -13.18
N ALA A 194 -10.70 37.21 -13.03
CA ALA A 194 -11.00 36.53 -11.76
C ALA A 194 -11.71 35.19 -11.99
N ILE A 195 -11.60 34.31 -11.04
CA ILE A 195 -12.38 33.06 -10.95
C ILE A 195 -13.33 33.19 -9.76
N PRO A 196 -14.66 33.32 -9.99
CA PRO A 196 -15.65 33.36 -8.93
C PRO A 196 -15.73 32.01 -8.18
N LYS A 197 -16.05 32.05 -6.89
CA LYS A 197 -16.22 30.90 -6.02
C LYS A 197 -15.07 29.84 -6.17
N PHE A 198 -13.86 30.36 -6.31
CA PHE A 198 -12.69 29.53 -6.46
C PHE A 198 -12.51 28.64 -5.23
N HIS A 199 -12.46 27.34 -5.43
CA HIS A 199 -12.31 26.36 -4.37
C HIS A 199 -11.27 25.29 -4.75
N VAL A 200 -10.44 24.93 -3.79
CA VAL A 200 -9.46 23.85 -3.91
C VAL A 200 -9.68 22.84 -2.79
N SER A 201 -9.83 21.58 -3.13
CA SER A 201 -9.92 20.45 -2.20
C SER A 201 -8.71 19.54 -2.36
N VAL A 202 -8.10 19.14 -1.26
CA VAL A 202 -7.08 18.09 -1.20
C VAL A 202 -7.69 16.88 -0.51
N ILE A 203 -7.80 15.78 -1.24
CA ILE A 203 -8.56 14.59 -0.84
C ILE A 203 -7.61 13.37 -0.83
N ASN A 204 -7.67 12.53 0.19
CA ASN A 204 -6.90 11.29 0.22
C ASN A 204 -7.59 10.17 -0.56
N GLN A 205 -6.92 9.00 -0.71
CA GLN A 205 -7.46 7.83 -1.42
C GLN A 205 -8.76 7.25 -0.82
N LYS A 206 -9.14 7.67 0.40
CA LYS A 206 -10.40 7.28 1.06
C LYS A 206 -11.50 8.34 0.91
N ASN A 207 -11.35 9.27 -0.03
CA ASN A 207 -12.23 10.43 -0.25
C ASN A 207 -12.41 11.33 0.98
N LYS A 208 -11.47 11.29 1.93
CA LYS A 208 -11.50 12.17 3.10
C LYS A 208 -10.75 13.47 2.75
N GLY A 209 -11.39 14.61 2.98
CA GLY A 209 -10.77 15.93 2.87
C GLY A 209 -9.59 16.07 3.85
N ILE A 210 -8.47 16.52 3.33
CA ILE A 210 -7.24 16.78 4.09
C ILE A 210 -7.08 18.26 4.32
N ALA A 211 -7.34 19.08 3.29
CA ALA A 211 -7.20 20.52 3.32
C ALA A 211 -8.09 21.14 2.25
N SER A 212 -8.48 22.39 2.46
CA SER A 212 -9.21 23.16 1.46
C SER A 212 -8.78 24.62 1.47
N TYR A 213 -9.05 25.29 0.35
CA TYR A 213 -8.88 26.74 0.18
C TYR A 213 -10.08 27.28 -0.58
N SER A 214 -10.64 28.39 -0.14
CA SER A 214 -11.76 29.07 -0.81
C SER A 214 -11.48 30.56 -0.97
N ASN A 215 -11.94 31.11 -2.09
CA ASN A 215 -11.86 32.52 -2.37
C ASN A 215 -13.05 32.90 -3.26
N ASN A 216 -13.88 33.86 -2.83
CA ASN A 216 -15.09 34.26 -3.55
C ASN A 216 -14.80 34.87 -4.93
N SER A 217 -13.61 35.44 -5.13
CA SER A 217 -13.18 36.03 -6.40
C SER A 217 -11.66 35.99 -6.50
N PHE A 218 -11.12 34.83 -6.86
CA PHE A 218 -9.68 34.65 -7.01
C PHE A 218 -9.15 35.42 -8.21
N LYS A 219 -8.33 36.43 -7.94
CA LYS A 219 -7.80 37.34 -8.99
C LYS A 219 -6.76 36.62 -9.83
N VAL A 220 -6.90 36.73 -11.14
CA VAL A 220 -6.01 36.15 -12.14
C VAL A 220 -5.81 37.15 -13.31
N ASN A 221 -4.87 36.84 -14.17
CA ASN A 221 -4.63 37.59 -15.40
C ASN A 221 -4.27 36.60 -16.50
N VAL A 222 -5.29 35.99 -17.12
CA VAL A 222 -5.11 35.00 -18.17
C VAL A 222 -5.61 35.57 -19.48
N PRO A 223 -4.71 35.97 -20.41
CA PRO A 223 -5.09 36.45 -21.73
C PRO A 223 -5.92 35.41 -22.49
N LYS A 224 -6.67 35.83 -23.50
CA LYS A 224 -7.36 34.96 -24.44
C LYS A 224 -6.36 33.94 -25.05
N HIS A 225 -6.81 32.73 -25.30
CA HIS A 225 -6.03 31.64 -25.93
C HIS A 225 -4.64 31.45 -25.32
N SER A 226 -4.54 31.51 -23.98
CA SER A 226 -3.28 31.38 -23.28
C SER A 226 -3.37 30.50 -22.03
N VAL A 227 -2.20 30.08 -21.55
CA VAL A 227 -2.07 29.34 -20.28
C VAL A 227 -1.22 30.13 -19.30
N LYS A 228 -1.67 30.22 -18.05
CA LYS A 228 -0.92 30.87 -16.97
C LYS A 228 -0.82 29.97 -15.74
N GLU A 229 0.30 30.11 -15.03
CA GLU A 229 0.55 29.41 -13.78
C GLU A 229 0.24 30.28 -12.58
N TYR A 230 -0.40 29.68 -11.58
CA TYR A 230 -0.74 30.29 -10.31
C TYR A 230 -0.39 29.36 -9.16
N SER A 231 -0.38 29.91 -7.95
CA SER A 231 -0.24 29.12 -6.75
C SER A 231 -1.09 29.66 -5.62
N ILE A 232 -1.48 28.79 -4.73
CA ILE A 232 -2.08 29.11 -3.44
C ILE A 232 -1.27 28.50 -2.31
N THR A 233 -1.42 29.05 -1.12
CA THR A 233 -0.83 28.50 0.10
C THR A 233 -1.93 28.19 1.09
N ILE A 234 -2.00 26.93 1.53
CA ILE A 234 -2.86 26.49 2.63
C ILE A 234 -2.01 26.49 3.90
N LYS A 235 -2.47 27.20 4.91
CA LYS A 235 -1.76 27.30 6.20
C LYS A 235 -1.76 25.96 6.91
N LYS A 236 -0.68 25.65 7.63
CA LYS A 236 -0.49 24.40 8.42
C LYS A 236 -1.70 24.09 9.30
N ASN A 237 -2.27 25.08 9.96
CA ASN A 237 -3.39 24.89 10.87
C ASN A 237 -4.72 24.53 10.18
N SER A 238 -4.80 24.70 8.86
CA SER A 238 -5.96 24.33 8.03
C SER A 238 -5.79 22.95 7.38
N ILE A 239 -4.78 22.16 7.79
CA ILE A 239 -4.50 20.83 7.26
C ILE A 239 -4.91 19.79 8.31
N SER A 240 -5.95 19.00 8.01
CA SER A 240 -6.47 17.97 8.91
C SER A 240 -5.45 16.85 9.14
N GLY A 241 -5.25 16.46 10.42
CA GLY A 241 -4.37 15.34 10.77
C GLY A 241 -2.87 15.62 10.56
N GLY A 242 -2.47 16.86 10.37
CA GLY A 242 -1.08 17.25 10.16
C GLY A 242 -0.58 17.00 8.73
N LYS A 243 0.62 16.45 8.58
CA LYS A 243 1.26 16.27 7.27
C LYS A 243 0.72 15.03 6.53
N ALA A 244 -0.04 15.23 5.47
CA ALA A 244 -0.57 14.15 4.64
C ALA A 244 0.47 13.62 3.63
N ASP A 245 0.25 12.39 3.13
CA ASP A 245 1.03 11.81 2.04
C ASP A 245 0.51 12.32 0.69
N LEU A 246 1.08 13.40 0.18
CA LEU A 246 0.65 14.07 -1.05
C LEU A 246 0.80 13.20 -2.31
N ARG A 247 1.64 12.18 -2.30
CA ARG A 247 1.76 11.22 -3.42
C ARG A 247 0.53 10.34 -3.59
N ASN A 248 -0.29 10.26 -2.55
CA ASN A 248 -1.50 9.46 -2.48
C ASN A 248 -2.73 10.35 -2.22
N THR A 249 -2.77 11.54 -2.84
CA THR A 249 -3.90 12.47 -2.77
C THR A 249 -4.39 12.81 -4.17
N ASN A 250 -5.63 13.29 -4.24
CA ASN A 250 -6.18 14.01 -5.37
C ASN A 250 -6.33 15.49 -5.00
N ILE A 251 -6.12 16.39 -5.96
CA ILE A 251 -6.32 17.84 -5.80
C ILE A 251 -7.33 18.28 -6.85
N GLU A 252 -8.49 18.66 -6.37
CA GLU A 252 -9.59 19.16 -7.19
C GLU A 252 -9.67 20.68 -7.08
N ILE A 253 -9.82 21.34 -8.21
CA ILE A 253 -10.00 22.79 -8.28
C ILE A 253 -11.28 23.06 -9.05
N SER A 254 -12.14 23.88 -8.44
CA SER A 254 -13.40 24.32 -9.03
C SER A 254 -13.53 25.84 -8.94
N GLY A 255 -14.41 26.38 -9.76
CA GLY A 255 -14.83 27.78 -9.75
C GLY A 255 -16.11 27.91 -10.57
N GLU A 256 -16.90 28.95 -10.32
CA GLU A 256 -18.02 29.21 -11.20
C GLU A 256 -17.52 29.57 -12.60
N ARG A 257 -18.28 29.14 -13.63
CA ARG A 257 -18.05 29.61 -15.00
C ARG A 257 -18.09 31.12 -15.04
N VAL A 258 -17.04 31.74 -15.52
CA VAL A 258 -17.04 33.18 -15.78
C VAL A 258 -18.02 33.39 -16.91
N LYS A 259 -19.15 34.08 -16.64
CA LYS A 259 -20.01 34.60 -17.71
C LYS A 259 -19.20 35.69 -18.41
N LEU A 260 -18.75 35.41 -19.61
CA LEU A 260 -17.96 36.31 -20.47
C LEU A 260 -18.88 37.15 -21.33
#